data_814c5a7c7f9e6faf7f34e6f2023ea77b
#
_entry.id   814c5a7c7f9e6faf7f34e6f2023ea77b
#
_cell.length_a   1.000
_cell.length_b   1.000
_cell.length_c   1.000
_cell.angle_alpha   90.00
_cell.angle_beta   90.00
_cell.angle_gamma   90.00
#
_symmetry.space_group_name_H-M   'P 1'
#
loop_
_entity.id
_entity.type
_entity.pdbx_description
1 polymer ?
#
loop_
_entity_poly.entity_id
_entity_poly.type
_entity_poly.pdbx_seq_one_letter_code
_entity_poly.pdbx_strand_id
1 'polypeptide(L)'
;MELRTLRYFLAIVRVGTISEAAQSLHLSQPTLSRQMRELERELGAALFTRGGGQRVALTEAGARLRKRAEQLVDLAELTEAEFRSLGRELSGDICIAAGETPAVKRL
;
A
#
# COMPACT_ATOMS: atom_id res chain seq x y z
N MET A 1 2.75 -1.71 10.44
CA MET A 1 1.90 -1.69 9.24
C MET A 1 2.64 -1.01 8.12
N GLU A 2 2.82 -1.71 7.03
CA GLU A 2 3.58 -1.18 5.91
C GLU A 2 2.65 -0.79 4.78
N LEU A 3 3.07 0.21 4.04
CA LEU A 3 2.29 0.66 2.89
C LEU A 3 2.09 -0.46 1.87
N ARG A 4 3.13 -1.27 1.67
CA ARG A 4 3.04 -2.41 0.75
C ARG A 4 1.93 -3.36 1.17
N THR A 5 1.82 -3.63 2.46
CA THR A 5 0.77 -4.51 2.98
C THR A 5 -0.60 -3.92 2.75
N LEU A 6 -0.73 -2.60 2.89
CA LEU A 6 -1.99 -1.93 2.59
C LEU A 6 -2.35 -2.05 1.11
N ARG A 7 -1.37 -1.97 0.23
CA ARG A 7 -1.62 -2.18 -1.20
C ARG A 7 -2.09 -3.60 -1.48
N TYR A 8 -1.51 -4.59 -0.78
CA TYR A 8 -1.96 -5.98 -0.89
C TYR A 8 -3.42 -6.11 -0.47
N PHE A 9 -3.75 -5.50 0.67
CA PHE A 9 -5.11 -5.53 1.19
C PHE A 9 -6.09 -4.93 0.17
N LEU A 10 -5.74 -3.77 -0.40
CA LEU A 10 -6.60 -3.12 -1.39
C LEU A 10 -6.75 -3.95 -2.65
N ALA A 11 -5.69 -4.67 -3.05
CA ALA A 11 -5.77 -5.54 -4.20
C ALA A 11 -6.75 -6.68 -3.98
N ILE A 12 -6.74 -7.27 -2.78
CA ILE A 12 -7.69 -8.33 -2.45
C ILE A 12 -9.11 -7.81 -2.52
N VAL A 13 -9.34 -6.62 -1.98
CA VAL A 13 -10.67 -6.02 -1.98
C VAL A 13 -11.14 -5.76 -3.40
N ARG A 14 -10.25 -5.26 -4.24
CA ARG A 14 -10.60 -4.90 -5.62
C ARG A 14 -10.89 -6.14 -6.46
N VAL A 15 -10.03 -7.14 -6.34
CA VAL A 15 -10.14 -8.35 -7.17
C VAL A 15 -11.23 -9.28 -6.65
N GLY A 16 -11.37 -9.37 -5.35
CA GLY A 16 -12.45 -10.13 -4.73
C GLY A 16 -12.08 -11.50 -4.21
N THR A 17 -10.90 -12.04 -4.56
CA THR A 17 -10.43 -13.31 -4.00
C THR A 17 -8.94 -13.18 -3.70
N ILE A 18 -8.51 -13.96 -2.72
CA ILE A 18 -7.09 -13.95 -2.35
C ILE A 18 -6.25 -14.60 -3.45
N SER A 19 -6.77 -15.67 -4.06
CA SER A 19 -6.04 -16.36 -5.13
C SER A 19 -5.73 -15.45 -6.30
N GLU A 20 -6.75 -14.74 -6.77
CA GLU A 20 -6.57 -13.86 -7.92
C GLU A 20 -5.71 -12.66 -7.58
N ALA A 21 -5.86 -12.14 -6.36
CA ALA A 21 -5.03 -11.03 -5.94
C ALA A 21 -3.57 -11.45 -5.85
N ALA A 22 -3.30 -12.63 -5.30
CA ALA A 22 -1.94 -13.13 -5.22
C ALA A 22 -1.33 -13.26 -6.61
N GLN A 23 -2.11 -13.76 -7.56
CA GLN A 23 -1.66 -13.89 -8.93
C GLN A 23 -1.28 -12.53 -9.51
N SER A 24 -2.13 -11.53 -9.33
CA SER A 24 -1.86 -10.21 -9.88
C SER A 24 -0.69 -9.51 -9.18
N LEU A 25 -0.43 -9.88 -7.93
CA LEU A 25 0.69 -9.31 -7.17
C LEU A 25 1.98 -10.10 -7.33
N HIS A 26 1.94 -11.21 -8.07
CA HIS A 26 3.08 -12.10 -8.25
C HIS A 26 3.56 -12.69 -6.93
N LEU A 27 2.58 -13.05 -6.08
CA LEU A 27 2.84 -13.68 -4.80
C LEU A 27 2.16 -15.04 -4.76
N SER A 28 2.66 -15.93 -3.92
CA SER A 28 1.93 -17.17 -3.66
C SER A 28 0.74 -16.85 -2.75
N GLN A 29 -0.32 -17.65 -2.87
CA GLN A 29 -1.50 -17.46 -2.03
C GLN A 29 -1.16 -17.60 -0.54
N PRO A 30 -0.37 -18.61 -0.11
CA PRO A 30 -0.01 -18.69 1.30
C PRO A 30 0.74 -17.47 1.80
N THR A 31 1.58 -16.88 0.98
CA THR A 31 2.31 -15.67 1.36
C THR A 31 1.34 -14.51 1.59
N LEU A 32 0.43 -14.31 0.67
CA LEU A 32 -0.53 -13.23 0.79
C LEU A 32 -1.45 -13.44 1.99
N SER A 33 -1.91 -14.68 2.18
CA SER A 33 -2.75 -15.01 3.34
C SER A 33 -2.01 -14.72 4.64
N ARG A 34 -0.73 -15.06 4.71
CA ARG A 34 0.05 -14.80 5.92
C ARG A 34 0.20 -13.31 6.16
N GLN A 35 0.44 -12.54 5.11
CA GLN A 35 0.55 -11.09 5.23
C GLN A 35 -0.73 -10.49 5.80
N MET A 36 -1.87 -11.00 5.35
CA MET A 36 -3.14 -10.49 5.83
C MET A 36 -3.39 -10.87 7.29
N ARG A 37 -3.00 -12.08 7.68
CA ARG A 37 -3.14 -12.48 9.08
C ARG A 37 -2.25 -11.65 9.99
N GLU A 38 -1.05 -11.32 9.52
CA GLU A 38 -0.16 -10.47 10.29
C GLU A 38 -0.72 -9.06 10.44
N LEU A 39 -1.33 -8.56 9.38
CA LEU A 39 -1.95 -7.24 9.43
C LEU A 39 -3.12 -7.24 10.43
N GLU A 40 -3.94 -8.28 10.39
CA GLU A 40 -5.04 -8.42 11.35
C GLU A 40 -4.53 -8.47 12.77
N ARG A 41 -3.44 -9.19 12.99
CA ARG A 41 -2.85 -9.30 14.32
C ARG A 41 -2.33 -7.95 14.80
N GLU A 42 -1.67 -7.23 13.91
CA GLU A 42 -1.15 -5.89 14.22
C GLU A 42 -2.27 -4.93 14.62
N LEU A 43 -3.36 -4.97 13.88
CA LEU A 43 -4.46 -4.04 14.11
C LEU A 43 -5.44 -4.53 15.18
N GLY A 44 -5.30 -5.78 15.58
CA GLY A 44 -6.17 -6.33 16.62
C GLY A 44 -7.59 -6.56 16.17
N ALA A 45 -7.82 -6.77 14.88
CA ALA A 45 -9.17 -6.93 14.36
C ALA A 45 -9.15 -7.77 13.10
N ALA A 46 -10.17 -8.60 12.93
CA ALA A 46 -10.35 -9.35 11.69
C ALA A 46 -10.81 -8.38 10.60
N LEU A 47 -10.22 -8.49 9.44
CA LEU A 47 -10.53 -7.61 8.33
C LEU A 47 -11.48 -8.28 7.33
N PHE A 48 -11.44 -9.60 7.26
CA PHE A 48 -12.27 -10.36 6.34
C PHE A 48 -13.18 -11.28 7.12
N THR A 49 -14.40 -11.47 6.63
CA THR A 49 -15.31 -12.42 7.25
C THR A 49 -14.90 -13.82 6.84
N ARG A 50 -15.20 -14.78 7.69
CA ARG A 50 -14.89 -16.16 7.42
C ARG A 50 -16.10 -16.87 6.88
N GLY A 51 -15.86 -17.82 6.03
CA GLY A 51 -16.89 -18.71 5.56
C GLY A 51 -17.61 -18.15 4.37
N GLY A 52 -18.38 -18.95 3.77
CA GLY A 52 -19.26 -18.55 2.72
C GLY A 52 -18.60 -18.26 1.39
N GLY A 53 -17.87 -19.14 0.83
CA GLY A 53 -17.44 -19.02 -0.52
C GLY A 53 -16.05 -18.45 -0.70
N GLN A 54 -15.67 -18.26 -1.94
CA GLN A 54 -14.31 -17.87 -2.28
C GLN A 54 -14.08 -16.39 -2.27
N ARG A 55 -15.13 -15.62 -2.47
CA ARG A 55 -15.00 -14.17 -2.50
C ARG A 55 -14.91 -13.63 -1.09
N VAL A 56 -14.02 -12.67 -0.93
CA VAL A 56 -13.85 -12.07 0.39
C VAL A 56 -14.97 -11.07 0.64
N ALA A 57 -15.33 -10.96 1.90
CA ALA A 57 -16.22 -9.92 2.36
C ALA A 57 -15.53 -9.25 3.53
N LEU A 58 -15.73 -7.96 3.67
CA LEU A 58 -15.05 -7.19 4.71
C LEU A 58 -15.88 -7.18 5.99
N THR A 59 -15.17 -7.24 7.11
CA THR A 59 -15.79 -6.90 8.39
C THR A 59 -15.96 -5.39 8.47
N GLU A 60 -16.56 -4.91 9.53
CA GLU A 60 -16.63 -3.47 9.77
C GLU A 60 -15.23 -2.88 9.86
N ALA A 61 -14.32 -3.56 10.55
CA ALA A 61 -12.94 -3.13 10.65
C ALA A 61 -12.28 -3.11 9.28
N GLY A 62 -12.56 -4.11 8.45
CA GLY A 62 -12.02 -4.15 7.09
C GLY A 62 -12.51 -2.99 6.24
N ALA A 63 -13.78 -2.62 6.39
CA ALA A 63 -14.33 -1.48 5.65
C ALA A 63 -13.67 -0.17 6.08
N ARG A 64 -13.41 -0.02 7.37
CA ARG A 64 -12.69 1.14 7.87
C ARG A 64 -11.28 1.18 7.35
N LEU A 65 -10.62 0.04 7.37
CA LEU A 65 -9.25 0.00 6.87
C LEU A 65 -9.21 0.31 5.38
N ARG A 66 -10.18 -0.18 4.61
CA ARG A 66 -10.19 0.10 3.18
C ARG A 66 -10.19 1.61 2.92
N LYS A 67 -11.05 2.33 3.64
CA LYS A 67 -11.12 3.77 3.47
C LYS A 67 -9.79 4.43 3.81
N ARG A 68 -9.20 4.05 4.95
CA ARG A 68 -7.95 4.65 5.37
C ARG A 68 -6.79 4.24 4.49
N ALA A 69 -6.77 2.97 4.07
CA ALA A 69 -5.70 2.48 3.21
C ALA A 69 -5.70 3.24 1.88
N GLU A 70 -6.88 3.50 1.31
CA GLU A 70 -6.96 4.27 0.09
C GLU A 70 -6.39 5.66 0.27
N GLN A 71 -6.71 6.30 1.39
CA GLN A 71 -6.17 7.62 1.69
C GLN A 71 -4.67 7.61 1.88
N LEU A 72 -4.16 6.61 2.58
CA LEU A 72 -2.73 6.50 2.85
C LEU A 72 -1.94 6.22 1.57
N VAL A 73 -2.44 5.33 0.74
CA VAL A 73 -1.77 5.01 -0.52
C VAL A 73 -1.81 6.22 -1.46
N ASP A 74 -2.94 6.89 -1.54
CA ASP A 74 -3.06 8.09 -2.36
C ASP A 74 -2.09 9.16 -1.91
N LEU A 75 -1.98 9.36 -0.61
CA LEU A 75 -1.07 10.37 -0.09
C LEU A 75 0.39 10.00 -0.36
N ALA A 76 0.72 8.71 -0.24
CA ALA A 76 2.07 8.27 -0.55
C ALA A 76 2.40 8.52 -2.02
N GLU A 77 1.45 8.22 -2.91
CA GLU A 77 1.67 8.43 -4.34
C GLU A 77 1.80 9.91 -4.67
N LEU A 78 1.00 10.73 -4.03
CA LEU A 78 1.09 12.17 -4.18
C LEU A 78 2.44 12.68 -3.72
N THR A 79 2.90 12.19 -2.59
CA THR A 79 4.19 12.60 -2.04
C THR A 79 5.32 12.22 -2.99
N GLU A 80 5.27 11.01 -3.51
CA GLU A 80 6.30 10.56 -4.44
C GLU A 80 6.30 11.38 -5.70
N ALA A 81 5.11 11.73 -6.19
CA ALA A 81 4.99 12.58 -7.38
C ALA A 81 5.55 13.96 -7.13
N GLU A 82 5.29 14.52 -5.96
CA GLU A 82 5.83 15.84 -5.60
C GLU A 82 7.35 15.84 -5.61
N PHE A 83 7.94 14.79 -5.07
CA PHE A 83 9.40 14.74 -5.00
C PHE A 83 10.03 14.43 -6.34
N ARG A 84 9.37 13.68 -7.20
CA ARG A 84 9.85 13.51 -8.57
C ARG A 84 9.87 14.84 -9.31
N SER A 85 8.81 15.62 -9.16
CA SER A 85 8.73 16.93 -9.78
C SER A 85 9.77 17.87 -9.22
N LEU A 86 9.93 17.87 -7.90
CA LEU A 86 10.93 18.69 -7.25
C LEU A 86 12.34 18.32 -7.71
N GLY A 87 12.61 17.04 -7.83
CA GLY A 87 13.91 16.58 -8.30
C GLY A 87 14.22 17.08 -9.71
N ARG A 88 13.23 17.07 -10.58
CA ARG A 88 13.40 17.57 -11.94
C ARG A 88 13.66 19.07 -11.94
N GLU A 89 12.96 19.80 -11.11
CA GLU A 89 13.17 21.25 -11.01
C GLU A 89 14.57 21.56 -10.51
N LEU A 90 14.99 20.87 -9.48
CA LEU A 90 16.31 21.11 -8.92
C LEU A 90 17.42 20.74 -9.90
N SER A 91 17.25 19.64 -10.60
CA SER A 91 18.20 19.24 -11.60
C SER A 91 18.29 20.24 -12.74
N GLY A 92 17.14 20.73 -13.16
CA GLY A 92 17.09 21.69 -14.24
C GLY A 92 17.70 23.02 -13.89
N ASP A 93 17.54 23.41 -12.62
CA ASP A 93 18.04 24.66 -12.18
C ASP A 93 19.47 24.68 -12.02
N ILE A 94 20.07 23.73 -11.56
CA ILE A 94 21.33 23.85 -11.26
C ILE A 94 22.10 22.95 -11.53
N CYS A 95 21.74 22.36 -11.47
CA CYS A 95 22.49 21.50 -11.60
C CYS A 95 23.24 21.45 -10.54
N ILE A 96 23.15 21.69 -9.85
CA ILE A 96 23.55 21.54 -9.05
C ILE A 96 23.98 21.03 -8.38
N ALA A 97 24.17 20.97 -8.18
CA ALA A 97 24.64 20.47 -7.59
C ALA A 97 24.96 19.89 -7.12
N ALA A 98 24.91 19.80 -7.16
CA ALA A 98 25.14 19.15 -6.83
C ALA A 98 25.21 18.62 -6.12
N GLY A 99 25.00 18.61 -5.81
CA GLY A 99 25.02 18.05 -5.14
C GLY A 99 24.75 18.18 -4.22
N GLU A 100 24.35 18.48 -3.94
CA GLU A 100 24.07 18.39 -3.12
C GLU A 100 23.38 18.57 -2.59
N THR A 101 22.84 18.72 -2.33
CA THR A 101 22.19 18.64 -1.83
C THR A 101 21.72 18.96 -1.15
N PRO A 102 21.34 19.21 -1.14
CA PRO A 102 20.80 19.25 -0.39
C PRO A 102 20.24 19.22 0.21
N ALA A 103 20.05 19.15 0.39
CA ALA A 103 19.57 18.63 0.71
C ALA A 103 19.33 18.54 1.24
N VAL A 104 19.20 18.61 1.52
CA VAL A 104 18.97 18.10 1.62
C VAL A 104 18.83 18.18 1.96
N LYS A 105 18.76 18.25 1.97
CA LYS A 105 18.66 18.02 2.11
C LYS A 105 18.28 17.77 2.33
N ARG A 106 18.12 17.67 2.46
CA ARG A 106 17.82 17.23 2.63
C ARG A 106 17.42 16.78 3.22
N LEU A 107 16.94 16.63 3.73
CA LEU A 107 16.59 15.97 4.25
C LEU A 107 16.60 15.66 4.56
#